data_a91b6a49eb174a8e83abf1d3efad4154
#
_entry.id   a91b6a49eb174a8e83abf1d3efad4154
#
_cell.length_a   1.000
_cell.length_b   1.000
_cell.length_c   1.000
_cell.angle_alpha   90.00
_cell.angle_beta   90.00
_cell.angle_gamma   90.00
#
_symmetry.space_group_name_H-M   'P 1'
#
loop_
_entity.id
_entity.type
_entity.pdbx_description
1 polymer ?
#
loop_
_entity_poly.entity_id
_entity_poly.type
_entity_poly.pdbx_seq_one_letter_code
_entity_poly.pdbx_strand_id
1 'polypeptide(L)'
;MKSSRIMKIFEQYVRKYDMNNINIKARYFHSLKVMEIVKDLATELGIFTEEEIAVCELIGLFHEIGNFSSTPNYHIDEDNEDSSNKAIDILFNKGLIREISKDKTYDNVIKIALFTYDKNGFPDNIDEKTKHVCAIIKDAHNLDSFRLFVNYPYVDTRISSYPNNLVYEDFTKFKTISPRVTDNASDTVLMVLSKMYAFNYKYSYYLLKENNYVAKLFDSLTFDNKEIEDFYKKIFIVLNSYIDKRIGVYNAW
;
A
#
# COMPACT_ATOMS: atom_id res chain seq x y z
N MET A 1 -3.54 22.64 -8.53
CA MET A 1 -2.70 22.38 -7.32
C MET A 1 -1.25 22.17 -7.77
N LYS A 2 -0.20 22.48 -6.97
CA LYS A 2 1.20 22.30 -7.39
C LYS A 2 1.90 21.28 -6.47
N SER A 3 2.49 20.24 -7.03
CA SER A 3 3.19 19.16 -6.29
C SER A 3 4.30 19.70 -5.37
N SER A 4 5.02 20.75 -5.76
CA SER A 4 6.04 21.38 -4.91
C SER A 4 5.47 22.00 -3.61
N ARG A 5 4.25 22.52 -3.66
CA ARG A 5 3.58 23.05 -2.45
C ARG A 5 3.07 21.93 -1.55
N ILE A 6 2.53 20.86 -2.14
CA ILE A 6 2.09 19.66 -1.44
C ILE A 6 3.25 19.08 -0.62
N MET A 7 4.40 18.86 -1.29
CA MET A 7 5.62 18.34 -0.65
C MET A 7 6.10 19.26 0.49
N LYS A 8 6.18 20.57 0.24
CA LYS A 8 6.63 21.52 1.26
C LYS A 8 5.79 21.46 2.54
N ILE A 9 4.46 21.41 2.42
CA ILE A 9 3.54 21.35 3.58
C ILE A 9 3.70 20.01 4.31
N PHE A 10 3.82 18.90 3.58
CA PHE A 10 4.08 17.59 4.17
C PHE A 10 5.39 17.57 4.99
N GLU A 11 6.49 18.05 4.41
CA GLU A 11 7.77 18.13 5.10
C GLU A 11 7.71 19.02 6.35
N GLN A 12 7.03 20.17 6.28
CA GLN A 12 6.83 21.03 7.43
C GLN A 12 6.05 20.33 8.54
N TYR A 13 5.08 19.50 8.18
CA TYR A 13 4.33 18.71 9.15
C TYR A 13 5.19 17.64 9.81
N VAL A 14 5.94 16.87 9.00
CA VAL A 14 6.76 15.75 9.48
C VAL A 14 7.95 16.20 10.32
N ARG A 15 8.52 17.39 10.08
CA ARG A 15 9.60 17.97 10.90
C ARG A 15 9.28 18.12 12.40
N LYS A 16 8.03 17.98 12.80
CA LYS A 16 7.59 17.98 14.21
C LYS A 16 7.94 16.66 14.93
N TYR A 17 8.33 15.64 14.20
CA TYR A 17 8.59 14.29 14.69
C TYR A 17 10.05 13.91 14.57
N ASP A 18 10.51 13.02 15.44
CA ASP A 18 11.92 12.60 15.48
C ASP A 18 12.26 11.66 14.30
N MET A 19 12.92 12.18 13.30
CA MET A 19 13.38 11.44 12.13
C MET A 19 14.52 10.44 12.42
N ASN A 20 15.08 10.40 13.63
CA ASN A 20 15.98 9.33 14.06
C ASN A 20 15.20 8.07 14.48
N ASN A 21 13.92 8.21 14.80
CA ASN A 21 13.05 7.07 15.04
C ASN A 21 12.83 6.32 13.72
N ILE A 22 13.23 5.03 13.70
CA ILE A 22 13.16 4.19 12.50
C ILE A 22 11.75 4.05 11.95
N ASN A 23 10.73 4.04 12.82
CA ASN A 23 9.33 3.90 12.42
C ASN A 23 8.82 5.19 11.75
N ILE A 24 9.15 6.36 12.29
CA ILE A 24 8.84 7.65 11.69
C ILE A 24 9.52 7.78 10.32
N LYS A 25 10.78 7.38 10.25
CA LYS A 25 11.54 7.39 9.00
C LYS A 25 10.95 6.43 7.95
N ALA A 26 10.53 5.25 8.36
CA ALA A 26 9.87 4.28 7.47
C ALA A 26 8.55 4.85 6.92
N ARG A 27 7.69 5.46 7.76
CA ARG A 27 6.45 6.13 7.34
C ARG A 27 6.70 7.27 6.37
N TYR A 28 7.72 8.08 6.63
CA TYR A 28 8.10 9.16 5.73
C TYR A 28 8.44 8.64 4.33
N PHE A 29 9.31 7.64 4.24
CA PHE A 29 9.68 7.04 2.96
C PHE A 29 8.55 6.26 2.31
N HIS A 30 7.66 5.65 3.09
CA HIS A 30 6.43 5.03 2.59
C HIS A 30 5.53 6.08 1.93
N SER A 31 5.23 7.16 2.61
CA SER A 31 4.41 8.25 2.05
C SER A 31 4.98 8.79 0.75
N LEU A 32 6.30 9.01 0.67
CA LEU A 32 6.96 9.45 -0.56
C LEU A 32 6.83 8.42 -1.69
N LYS A 33 7.04 7.15 -1.38
CA LYS A 33 6.99 6.09 -2.40
C LYS A 33 5.57 5.84 -2.89
N VAL A 34 4.59 5.86 -1.99
CA VAL A 34 3.17 5.76 -2.39
C VAL A 34 2.78 6.93 -3.28
N MET A 35 3.19 8.17 -2.96
CA MET A 35 2.97 9.33 -3.84
C MET A 35 3.56 9.12 -5.25
N GLU A 36 4.79 8.61 -5.35
CA GLU A 36 5.45 8.32 -6.62
C GLU A 36 4.67 7.27 -7.42
N ILE A 37 4.32 6.14 -6.80
CA ILE A 37 3.57 5.06 -7.45
C ILE A 37 2.18 5.53 -7.90
N VAL A 38 1.50 6.31 -7.08
CA VAL A 38 0.19 6.91 -7.41
C VAL A 38 0.29 7.78 -8.65
N LYS A 39 1.33 8.61 -8.75
CA LYS A 39 1.58 9.43 -9.93
C LYS A 39 1.77 8.58 -11.19
N ASP A 40 2.60 7.54 -11.09
CA ASP A 40 2.87 6.64 -12.20
C ASP A 40 1.58 5.94 -12.67
N LEU A 41 0.80 5.39 -11.74
CA LEU A 41 -0.49 4.75 -12.04
C LEU A 41 -1.49 5.73 -12.65
N ALA A 42 -1.63 6.93 -12.10
CA ALA A 42 -2.54 7.95 -12.62
C ALA A 42 -2.14 8.42 -14.02
N THR A 43 -0.83 8.53 -14.28
CA THR A 43 -0.30 8.91 -15.59
C THR A 43 -0.52 7.80 -16.61
N GLU A 44 -0.23 6.55 -16.26
CA GLU A 44 -0.40 5.39 -17.14
C GLU A 44 -1.86 5.19 -17.57
N LEU A 45 -2.81 5.45 -16.67
CA LEU A 45 -4.24 5.35 -16.98
C LEU A 45 -4.71 6.37 -18.02
N GLY A 46 -4.04 7.53 -18.12
CA GLY A 46 -4.33 8.55 -19.12
C GLY A 46 -5.72 9.21 -19.05
N ILE A 47 -6.46 9.02 -17.95
CA ILE A 47 -7.83 9.55 -17.76
C ILE A 47 -7.90 10.78 -16.87
N PHE A 48 -6.77 11.16 -16.27
CA PHE A 48 -6.66 12.27 -15.33
C PHE A 48 -5.98 13.48 -15.96
N THR A 49 -6.46 14.67 -15.62
CA THR A 49 -5.77 15.93 -15.90
C THR A 49 -4.55 16.07 -14.97
N GLU A 50 -3.61 16.97 -15.31
CA GLU A 50 -2.46 17.26 -14.45
C GLU A 50 -2.87 17.69 -13.03
N GLU A 51 -3.99 18.42 -12.90
CA GLU A 51 -4.50 18.81 -11.59
C GLU A 51 -5.03 17.62 -10.80
N GLU A 52 -5.73 16.70 -11.42
CA GLU A 52 -6.23 15.48 -10.79
C GLU A 52 -5.09 14.52 -10.42
N ILE A 53 -4.03 14.43 -11.23
CA ILE A 53 -2.81 13.71 -10.88
C ILE A 53 -2.20 14.32 -9.60
N ALA A 54 -2.12 15.65 -9.51
CA ALA A 54 -1.63 16.31 -8.30
C ALA A 54 -2.53 16.06 -7.06
N VAL A 55 -3.83 15.87 -7.24
CA VAL A 55 -4.75 15.43 -6.17
C VAL A 55 -4.43 13.99 -5.75
N CYS A 56 -4.19 13.10 -6.70
CA CYS A 56 -3.77 11.73 -6.40
C CYS A 56 -2.42 11.70 -5.65
N GLU A 57 -1.43 12.49 -6.09
CA GLU A 57 -0.14 12.67 -5.40
C GLU A 57 -0.34 13.15 -3.94
N LEU A 58 -1.23 14.12 -3.73
CA LEU A 58 -1.57 14.60 -2.38
C LEU A 58 -2.13 13.47 -1.52
N ILE A 59 -3.08 12.71 -2.03
CA ILE A 59 -3.69 11.61 -1.28
C ILE A 59 -2.62 10.57 -0.92
N GLY A 60 -1.80 10.15 -1.91
CA GLY A 60 -0.70 9.21 -1.69
C GLY A 60 0.31 9.68 -0.66
N LEU A 61 0.64 10.98 -0.62
CA LEU A 61 1.57 11.55 0.34
C LEU A 61 1.00 11.65 1.76
N PHE A 62 -0.29 11.95 1.89
CA PHE A 62 -0.92 12.26 3.17
C PHE A 62 -1.77 11.11 3.75
N HIS A 63 -1.86 9.95 3.09
CA HIS A 63 -2.75 8.87 3.52
C HIS A 63 -2.44 8.38 4.95
N GLU A 64 -1.17 8.37 5.36
CA GLU A 64 -0.73 7.97 6.70
C GLU A 64 -0.34 9.14 7.62
N ILE A 65 -0.70 10.38 7.29
CA ILE A 65 -0.26 11.54 8.08
C ILE A 65 -0.70 11.47 9.54
N GLY A 66 -1.82 10.82 9.83
CA GLY A 66 -2.32 10.57 11.19
C GLY A 66 -1.43 9.67 12.03
N ASN A 67 -0.64 8.82 11.39
CA ASN A 67 0.18 7.81 12.05
C ASN A 67 1.54 8.35 12.54
N PHE A 68 1.95 9.54 12.11
CA PHE A 68 3.17 10.18 12.61
C PHE A 68 3.10 10.51 14.10
N SER A 69 1.90 10.73 14.64
CA SER A 69 1.69 11.01 16.07
C SER A 69 1.49 9.75 16.93
N SER A 70 1.28 8.60 16.29
CA SER A 70 1.04 7.33 16.97
C SER A 70 2.36 6.58 17.07
N THR A 71 2.77 6.26 18.28
CA THR A 71 4.00 5.53 18.59
C THR A 71 3.77 4.03 18.64
N PRO A 72 4.82 3.26 18.93
CA PRO A 72 6.20 3.26 18.47
C PRO A 72 6.50 2.19 17.42
N ASN A 73 5.55 1.31 17.10
CA ASN A 73 5.76 0.20 16.19
C ASN A 73 5.10 0.48 14.86
N TYR A 74 5.87 0.42 13.78
CA TYR A 74 5.33 0.37 12.43
C TYR A 74 4.86 -1.06 12.21
N HIS A 75 3.57 -1.31 12.34
CA HIS A 75 2.95 -2.55 11.88
C HIS A 75 2.37 -2.31 10.49
N ILE A 76 2.74 -3.17 9.55
CA ILE A 76 2.31 -3.08 8.14
C ILE A 76 0.78 -3.20 8.02
N ASP A 77 0.10 -3.65 9.08
CA ASP A 77 -1.25 -4.19 9.00
C ASP A 77 -2.15 -3.93 10.21
N GLU A 78 -1.94 -2.84 10.94
CA GLU A 78 -3.01 -2.45 11.85
C GLU A 78 -4.19 -1.94 11.01
N ASP A 79 -5.34 -2.64 11.08
CA ASP A 79 -6.66 -2.17 10.66
C ASP A 79 -6.97 -0.86 11.40
N ASN A 80 -6.44 0.23 10.90
CA ASN A 80 -6.52 1.52 11.55
C ASN A 80 -7.66 2.35 10.93
N GLU A 81 -8.92 1.99 11.23
CA GLU A 81 -10.02 2.97 11.07
C GLU A 81 -9.66 4.32 11.68
N ASP A 82 -8.84 4.30 12.73
CA ASP A 82 -8.29 5.45 13.41
C ASP A 82 -7.29 6.23 12.53
N SER A 83 -6.49 5.56 11.71
CA SER A 83 -5.50 6.20 10.83
C SER A 83 -6.13 7.06 9.75
N SER A 84 -7.08 6.50 9.01
CA SER A 84 -7.85 7.21 7.98
C SER A 84 -8.60 8.41 8.55
N ASN A 85 -9.27 8.22 9.70
CA ASN A 85 -10.00 9.28 10.39
C ASN A 85 -9.06 10.38 10.90
N LYS A 86 -7.89 10.02 11.45
CA LYS A 86 -6.85 10.98 11.86
C LYS A 86 -6.30 11.78 10.67
N ALA A 87 -6.07 11.15 9.54
CA ALA A 87 -5.60 11.85 8.34
C ALA A 87 -6.64 12.86 7.85
N ILE A 88 -7.92 12.48 7.83
CA ILE A 88 -9.03 13.38 7.47
C ILE A 88 -9.14 14.52 8.48
N ASP A 89 -9.02 14.25 9.78
CA ASP A 89 -9.07 15.29 10.84
C ASP A 89 -7.94 16.32 10.65
N ILE A 90 -6.70 15.85 10.45
CA ILE A 90 -5.54 16.73 10.25
C ILE A 90 -5.70 17.59 9.00
N LEU A 91 -6.11 17.00 7.90
CA LEU A 91 -6.25 17.72 6.64
C LEU A 91 -7.43 18.70 6.67
N PHE A 92 -8.59 18.28 7.12
CA PHE A 92 -9.81 19.04 6.95
C PHE A 92 -10.26 19.80 8.21
N ASN A 93 -10.30 19.16 9.39
CA ASN A 93 -10.78 19.80 10.61
C ASN A 93 -9.71 20.74 11.19
N LYS A 94 -8.43 20.32 11.19
CA LYS A 94 -7.29 21.18 11.57
C LYS A 94 -6.83 22.11 10.46
N GLY A 95 -7.39 21.97 9.25
CA GLY A 95 -7.26 22.91 8.15
C GLY A 95 -5.98 22.83 7.33
N LEU A 96 -5.14 21.79 7.50
CA LEU A 96 -3.88 21.66 6.77
C LEU A 96 -4.07 21.67 5.23
N ILE A 97 -5.18 21.13 4.74
CA ILE A 97 -5.52 21.14 3.31
C ILE A 97 -5.65 22.56 2.76
N ARG A 98 -6.08 23.54 3.58
CA ARG A 98 -6.24 24.94 3.18
C ARG A 98 -4.90 25.69 3.05
N GLU A 99 -3.84 25.15 3.64
CA GLU A 99 -2.47 25.60 3.40
C GLU A 99 -1.96 25.12 2.03
N ILE A 100 -2.47 23.98 1.52
CA ILE A 100 -2.14 23.43 0.22
C ILE A 100 -2.98 24.10 -0.87
N SER A 101 -4.31 24.09 -0.72
CA SER A 101 -5.26 24.67 -1.68
C SER A 101 -6.44 25.30 -0.97
N LYS A 102 -6.85 26.49 -1.45
CA LYS A 102 -8.09 27.13 -1.03
C LYS A 102 -9.31 26.57 -1.75
N ASP A 103 -9.10 25.96 -2.91
CA ASP A 103 -10.14 25.30 -3.70
C ASP A 103 -10.65 24.06 -2.97
N LYS A 104 -11.96 23.85 -3.01
CA LYS A 104 -12.68 22.76 -2.34
C LYS A 104 -13.20 21.70 -3.32
N THR A 105 -12.98 21.88 -4.60
CA THR A 105 -13.51 21.01 -5.67
C THR A 105 -13.22 19.53 -5.40
N TYR A 106 -12.01 19.22 -4.94
CA TYR A 106 -11.55 17.85 -4.71
C TYR A 106 -11.69 17.37 -3.26
N ASP A 107 -12.25 18.17 -2.34
CA ASP A 107 -12.32 17.82 -0.92
C ASP A 107 -13.02 16.48 -0.68
N ASN A 108 -14.12 16.24 -1.40
CA ASN A 108 -14.89 15.00 -1.24
C ASN A 108 -14.12 13.77 -1.76
N VAL A 109 -13.49 13.87 -2.93
CA VAL A 109 -12.66 12.79 -3.50
C VAL A 109 -11.51 12.45 -2.56
N ILE A 110 -10.81 13.46 -2.01
CA ILE A 110 -9.71 13.28 -1.08
C ILE A 110 -10.19 12.53 0.19
N LYS A 111 -11.32 12.95 0.77
CA LYS A 111 -11.88 12.29 1.97
C LYS A 111 -12.25 10.84 1.70
N ILE A 112 -12.93 10.56 0.59
CA ILE A 112 -13.35 9.20 0.22
C ILE A 112 -12.11 8.32 0.02
N ALA A 113 -11.12 8.77 -0.72
CA ALA A 113 -9.93 7.99 -1.00
C ALA A 113 -9.09 7.72 0.27
N LEU A 114 -8.93 8.72 1.15
CA LEU A 114 -8.28 8.55 2.45
C LEU A 114 -9.04 7.59 3.36
N PHE A 115 -10.36 7.57 3.29
CA PHE A 115 -11.18 6.67 4.11
C PHE A 115 -11.15 5.22 3.62
N THR A 116 -10.85 4.98 2.33
CA THR A 116 -11.04 3.67 1.68
C THR A 116 -9.75 2.94 1.33
N TYR A 117 -8.57 3.58 1.43
CA TYR A 117 -7.32 3.00 0.91
C TYR A 117 -6.93 1.67 1.56
N ASP A 118 -7.27 1.47 2.83
CA ASP A 118 -7.00 0.28 3.65
C ASP A 118 -8.20 -0.67 3.80
N LYS A 119 -9.37 -0.31 3.22
CA LYS A 119 -10.60 -1.09 3.37
C LYS A 119 -10.85 -2.02 2.19
N ASN A 120 -11.61 -3.08 2.42
CA ASN A 120 -12.09 -3.94 1.35
C ASN A 120 -13.25 -3.27 0.58
N GLY A 121 -13.15 -3.30 -0.76
CA GLY A 121 -14.17 -2.71 -1.64
C GLY A 121 -14.12 -1.18 -1.75
N PHE A 122 -15.16 -0.62 -2.30
CA PHE A 122 -15.39 0.82 -2.48
C PHE A 122 -16.76 1.20 -1.93
N PRO A 123 -16.95 2.45 -1.47
CA PRO A 123 -18.27 2.92 -1.07
C PRO A 123 -19.27 2.85 -2.24
N ASP A 124 -20.54 2.57 -1.89
CA ASP A 124 -21.62 2.68 -2.85
C ASP A 124 -21.81 4.15 -3.28
N ASN A 125 -22.36 4.34 -4.47
CA ASN A 125 -22.77 5.66 -4.99
C ASN A 125 -21.64 6.70 -5.15
N ILE A 126 -20.41 6.27 -5.42
CA ILE A 126 -19.33 7.16 -5.88
C ILE A 126 -19.22 7.10 -7.42
N ASP A 127 -18.82 8.22 -8.03
CA ASP A 127 -18.60 8.28 -9.47
C ASP A 127 -17.38 7.45 -9.90
N GLU A 128 -17.34 7.07 -11.18
CA GLU A 128 -16.27 6.21 -11.71
C GLU A 128 -14.88 6.82 -11.54
N LYS A 129 -14.75 8.14 -11.68
CA LYS A 129 -13.45 8.81 -11.52
C LYS A 129 -12.95 8.74 -10.08
N THR A 130 -13.83 8.94 -9.12
CA THR A 130 -13.54 8.75 -7.69
C THR A 130 -13.15 7.30 -7.39
N LYS A 131 -13.82 6.31 -8.00
CA LYS A 131 -13.42 4.89 -7.88
C LYS A 131 -12.00 4.66 -8.40
N HIS A 132 -11.65 5.23 -9.54
CA HIS A 132 -10.29 5.14 -10.07
C HIS A 132 -9.25 5.74 -9.11
N VAL A 133 -9.52 6.92 -8.52
CA VAL A 133 -8.64 7.52 -7.50
C VAL A 133 -8.45 6.56 -6.32
N CYS A 134 -9.55 6.04 -5.76
CA CYS A 134 -9.48 5.08 -4.65
C CYS A 134 -8.68 3.82 -5.02
N ALA A 135 -8.90 3.27 -6.22
CA ALA A 135 -8.21 2.08 -6.70
C ALA A 135 -6.70 2.29 -6.86
N ILE A 136 -6.29 3.45 -7.41
CA ILE A 136 -4.87 3.82 -7.55
C ILE A 136 -4.19 3.89 -6.18
N ILE A 137 -4.81 4.54 -5.19
CA ILE A 137 -4.23 4.65 -3.85
C ILE A 137 -4.09 3.28 -3.20
N LYS A 138 -5.12 2.41 -3.31
CA LYS A 138 -5.06 1.03 -2.80
C LYS A 138 -3.94 0.23 -3.43
N ASP A 139 -3.81 0.27 -4.74
CA ASP A 139 -2.76 -0.43 -5.47
C ASP A 139 -1.37 0.06 -5.05
N ALA A 140 -1.17 1.37 -4.97
CA ALA A 140 0.11 1.97 -4.58
C ALA A 140 0.50 1.62 -3.14
N HIS A 141 -0.45 1.70 -2.20
CA HIS A 141 -0.23 1.32 -0.81
C HIS A 141 0.13 -0.17 -0.68
N ASN A 142 -0.65 -1.05 -1.34
CA ASN A 142 -0.37 -2.48 -1.34
C ASN A 142 0.97 -2.82 -2.00
N LEU A 143 1.33 -2.15 -3.10
CA LEU A 143 2.60 -2.37 -3.78
C LEU A 143 3.79 -1.95 -2.91
N ASP A 144 3.72 -0.81 -2.23
CA ASP A 144 4.81 -0.37 -1.36
C ASP A 144 4.95 -1.21 -0.09
N SER A 145 3.90 -1.94 0.32
CA SER A 145 3.99 -2.92 1.42
C SER A 145 5.03 -4.02 1.14
N PHE A 146 5.19 -4.45 -0.12
CA PHE A 146 6.25 -5.40 -0.51
C PHE A 146 7.64 -4.80 -0.30
N ARG A 147 7.85 -3.55 -0.73
CA ARG A 147 9.13 -2.85 -0.54
C ARG A 147 9.45 -2.69 0.94
N LEU A 148 8.46 -2.33 1.74
CA LEU A 148 8.60 -2.18 3.18
C LEU A 148 8.99 -3.50 3.84
N PHE A 149 8.32 -4.59 3.51
CA PHE A 149 8.64 -5.91 4.06
C PHE A 149 10.09 -6.32 3.78
N VAL A 150 10.57 -6.07 2.56
CA VAL A 150 11.94 -6.42 2.16
C VAL A 150 13.00 -5.54 2.84
N ASN A 151 12.74 -4.23 2.94
CA ASN A 151 13.76 -3.28 3.40
C ASN A 151 13.71 -2.98 4.91
N TYR A 152 12.56 -3.21 5.53
CA TYR A 152 12.33 -2.96 6.95
C TYR A 152 11.57 -4.15 7.53
N PRO A 153 12.24 -5.30 7.74
CA PRO A 153 11.57 -6.50 8.25
C PRO A 153 11.06 -6.24 9.66
N TYR A 154 9.75 -5.95 9.75
CA TYR A 154 9.04 -5.81 11.03
C TYR A 154 8.64 -7.17 11.60
N VAL A 155 8.84 -8.20 10.82
CA VAL A 155 8.44 -9.56 11.10
C VAL A 155 9.68 -10.43 11.10
N ASP A 156 9.68 -11.43 11.96
CA ASP A 156 10.69 -12.49 11.88
C ASP A 156 10.62 -13.13 10.48
N THR A 157 11.72 -13.02 9.75
CA THR A 157 11.85 -13.64 8.41
C THR A 157 12.26 -15.11 8.50
N ARG A 158 12.42 -15.64 9.71
CA ARG A 158 12.66 -17.05 9.96
C ARG A 158 11.37 -17.85 9.97
N ILE A 159 11.22 -18.71 8.98
CA ILE A 159 10.04 -19.54 8.79
C ILE A 159 10.28 -20.91 9.42
N SER A 160 9.64 -21.12 10.58
CA SER A 160 9.78 -22.34 11.38
C SER A 160 8.57 -23.29 11.28
N SER A 161 7.46 -22.84 10.69
CA SER A 161 6.23 -23.61 10.59
C SER A 161 5.51 -23.37 9.25
N TYR A 162 4.58 -24.22 8.91
CA TYR A 162 3.61 -23.96 7.85
C TYR A 162 2.63 -22.85 8.30
N PRO A 163 2.01 -22.14 7.34
CA PRO A 163 0.93 -21.21 7.68
C PRO A 163 -0.25 -21.96 8.29
N ASN A 164 -1.08 -21.27 9.08
CA ASN A 164 -2.30 -21.85 9.59
C ASN A 164 -3.28 -22.17 8.42
N ASN A 165 -4.18 -23.11 8.67
CA ASN A 165 -5.06 -23.62 7.62
C ASN A 165 -5.96 -22.54 6.99
N LEU A 166 -6.46 -21.60 7.80
CA LEU A 166 -7.34 -20.54 7.32
C LEU A 166 -6.59 -19.57 6.40
N VAL A 167 -5.37 -19.17 6.80
CA VAL A 167 -4.50 -18.31 5.98
C VAL A 167 -4.14 -18.99 4.67
N TYR A 168 -3.76 -20.26 4.72
CA TYR A 168 -3.40 -21.01 3.51
C TYR A 168 -4.60 -21.21 2.59
N GLU A 169 -5.79 -21.50 3.14
CA GLU A 169 -7.02 -21.66 2.37
C GLU A 169 -7.40 -20.36 1.65
N ASP A 170 -7.40 -19.21 2.33
CA ASP A 170 -7.70 -17.93 1.71
C ASP A 170 -6.65 -17.55 0.66
N PHE A 171 -5.37 -17.81 0.94
CA PHE A 171 -4.29 -17.58 -0.01
C PHE A 171 -4.46 -18.37 -1.32
N THR A 172 -4.79 -19.65 -1.21
CA THR A 172 -5.00 -20.52 -2.40
C THR A 172 -6.27 -20.17 -3.19
N LYS A 173 -7.22 -19.49 -2.54
CA LYS A 173 -8.42 -18.92 -3.19
C LYS A 173 -8.21 -17.53 -3.76
N PHE A 174 -6.96 -17.04 -3.79
CA PHE A 174 -6.59 -15.71 -4.28
C PHE A 174 -7.32 -14.56 -3.55
N LYS A 175 -7.50 -14.70 -2.25
CA LYS A 175 -8.07 -13.67 -1.38
C LYS A 175 -6.98 -12.94 -0.62
N THR A 176 -7.23 -11.67 -0.32
CA THR A 176 -6.42 -10.93 0.66
C THR A 176 -6.64 -11.49 2.06
N ILE A 177 -5.56 -11.60 2.82
CA ILE A 177 -5.56 -12.12 4.18
C ILE A 177 -5.60 -10.95 5.16
N SER A 178 -6.51 -11.05 6.14
CA SER A 178 -6.58 -10.05 7.22
C SER A 178 -5.46 -10.27 8.24
N PRO A 179 -4.84 -9.20 8.77
CA PRO A 179 -3.87 -9.31 9.87
C PRO A 179 -4.41 -10.02 11.11
N ARG A 180 -5.71 -9.96 11.33
CA ARG A 180 -6.38 -10.55 12.52
C ARG A 180 -6.32 -12.08 12.59
N VAL A 181 -5.98 -12.73 11.48
CA VAL A 181 -5.89 -14.20 11.40
C VAL A 181 -4.46 -14.71 11.31
N THR A 182 -3.47 -13.82 11.45
CA THR A 182 -2.05 -14.17 11.38
C THR A 182 -1.49 -14.41 12.77
N ASP A 183 -0.93 -15.60 13.01
CA ASP A 183 -0.41 -16.02 14.30
C ASP A 183 1.11 -16.28 14.31
N ASN A 184 1.72 -16.37 13.13
CA ASN A 184 3.13 -16.71 12.97
C ASN A 184 3.77 -16.03 11.74
N ALA A 185 5.08 -16.16 11.59
CA ALA A 185 5.84 -15.57 10.48
C ALA A 185 5.36 -16.07 9.10
N SER A 186 5.00 -17.35 8.99
CA SER A 186 4.44 -17.93 7.76
C SER A 186 3.14 -17.25 7.34
N ASP A 187 2.24 -17.03 8.29
CA ASP A 187 0.97 -16.33 8.04
C ASP A 187 1.21 -14.91 7.56
N THR A 188 2.13 -14.21 8.21
CA THR A 188 2.46 -12.83 7.86
C THR A 188 3.07 -12.71 6.46
N VAL A 189 3.95 -13.64 6.08
CA VAL A 189 4.50 -13.70 4.70
C VAL A 189 3.39 -13.90 3.68
N LEU A 190 2.49 -14.85 3.90
CA LEU A 190 1.36 -15.08 2.98
C LEU A 190 0.39 -13.90 2.95
N MET A 191 0.17 -13.24 4.07
CA MET A 191 -0.63 -12.02 4.14
C MET A 191 -0.03 -10.91 3.26
N VAL A 192 1.28 -10.62 3.38
CA VAL A 192 1.94 -9.63 2.54
C VAL A 192 1.85 -10.02 1.05
N LEU A 193 2.13 -11.29 0.72
CA LEU A 193 2.01 -11.79 -0.65
C LEU A 193 0.57 -11.68 -1.19
N SER A 194 -0.44 -11.89 -0.34
CA SER A 194 -1.85 -11.83 -0.74
C SER A 194 -2.32 -10.42 -1.14
N LYS A 195 -1.59 -9.37 -0.77
CA LYS A 195 -1.93 -7.98 -1.14
C LYS A 195 -1.98 -7.79 -2.66
N MET A 196 -1.21 -8.57 -3.44
CA MET A 196 -1.29 -8.53 -4.90
C MET A 196 -2.66 -8.98 -5.46
N TYR A 197 -3.42 -9.77 -4.72
CA TYR A 197 -4.74 -10.22 -5.16
C TYR A 197 -5.79 -9.10 -5.16
N ALA A 198 -5.51 -8.00 -4.44
CA ALA A 198 -6.34 -6.80 -4.41
C ALA A 198 -5.96 -5.75 -5.46
N PHE A 199 -4.96 -5.99 -6.32
CA PHE A 199 -4.60 -5.02 -7.35
C PHE A 199 -5.72 -4.86 -8.36
N ASN A 200 -6.07 -3.61 -8.61
CA ASN A 200 -7.11 -3.20 -9.54
C ASN A 200 -6.56 -3.05 -10.97
N TYR A 201 -5.28 -2.72 -11.12
CA TYR A 201 -4.66 -2.41 -12.41
C TYR A 201 -3.54 -3.40 -12.75
N LYS A 202 -3.44 -3.71 -14.04
CA LYS A 202 -2.37 -4.57 -14.57
C LYS A 202 -1.00 -3.94 -14.42
N TYR A 203 -0.92 -2.63 -14.50
CA TYR A 203 0.32 -1.90 -14.31
C TYR A 203 0.89 -2.10 -12.91
N SER A 204 0.06 -2.31 -11.89
CA SER A 204 0.50 -2.66 -10.54
C SER A 204 1.24 -4.01 -10.51
N TYR A 205 0.77 -5.00 -11.27
CA TYR A 205 1.48 -6.28 -11.43
C TYR A 205 2.79 -6.12 -12.21
N TYR A 206 2.80 -5.25 -13.23
CA TYR A 206 4.01 -4.91 -13.96
C TYR A 206 5.06 -4.30 -13.02
N LEU A 207 4.70 -3.31 -12.22
CA LEU A 207 5.58 -2.68 -11.23
C LEU A 207 6.07 -3.68 -10.16
N LEU A 208 5.19 -4.59 -9.69
CA LEU A 208 5.56 -5.66 -8.76
C LEU A 208 6.67 -6.55 -9.34
N LYS A 209 6.53 -6.94 -10.61
CA LYS A 209 7.49 -7.78 -11.33
C LYS A 209 8.77 -7.04 -11.66
N GLU A 210 8.68 -5.83 -12.22
CA GLU A 210 9.83 -4.98 -12.60
C GLU A 210 10.76 -4.72 -11.41
N ASN A 211 10.19 -4.45 -10.23
CA ASN A 211 10.96 -4.24 -9.01
C ASN A 211 11.43 -5.54 -8.34
N ASN A 212 11.08 -6.71 -8.89
CA ASN A 212 11.41 -8.03 -8.34
C ASN A 212 10.99 -8.21 -6.87
N TYR A 213 9.89 -7.58 -6.43
CA TYR A 213 9.53 -7.58 -5.01
C TYR A 213 9.23 -8.98 -4.48
N VAL A 214 8.58 -9.84 -5.26
CA VAL A 214 8.26 -11.22 -4.84
C VAL A 214 9.54 -12.03 -4.66
N ALA A 215 10.51 -11.93 -5.58
CA ALA A 215 11.80 -12.62 -5.46
C ALA A 215 12.61 -12.08 -4.26
N LYS A 216 12.71 -10.75 -4.11
CA LYS A 216 13.41 -10.12 -2.98
C LYS A 216 12.81 -10.51 -1.64
N LEU A 217 11.47 -10.62 -1.56
CA LEU A 217 10.80 -11.09 -0.36
C LEU A 217 11.22 -12.53 -0.04
N PHE A 218 11.22 -13.42 -1.03
CA PHE A 218 11.66 -14.79 -0.84
C PHE A 218 13.12 -14.88 -0.40
N ASP A 219 14.00 -14.14 -1.06
CA ASP A 219 15.43 -14.12 -0.76
C ASP A 219 15.72 -13.60 0.66
N SER A 220 14.79 -12.84 1.25
CA SER A 220 14.89 -12.36 2.64
C SER A 220 14.49 -13.41 3.69
N LEU A 221 13.84 -14.51 3.28
CA LEU A 221 13.36 -15.55 4.20
C LEU A 221 14.48 -16.54 4.52
N THR A 222 14.46 -17.05 5.74
CA THR A 222 15.25 -18.19 6.17
C THR A 222 14.32 -19.30 6.63
N PHE A 223 14.67 -20.56 6.38
CA PHE A 223 13.80 -21.70 6.65
C PHE A 223 14.47 -22.68 7.60
N ASP A 224 13.74 -23.17 8.61
CA ASP A 224 14.26 -24.09 9.61
C ASP A 224 14.57 -25.48 9.04
N ASN A 225 13.86 -25.89 7.97
CA ASN A 225 14.07 -27.16 7.32
C ASN A 225 13.74 -27.10 5.82
N LYS A 226 14.19 -28.13 5.11
CA LYS A 226 14.05 -28.27 3.68
C LYS A 226 12.61 -28.42 3.19
N GLU A 227 11.74 -29.04 4.00
CA GLU A 227 10.35 -29.30 3.63
C GLU A 227 9.56 -27.99 3.56
N ILE A 228 9.77 -27.09 4.53
CA ILE A 228 9.17 -25.75 4.57
C ILE A 228 9.72 -24.91 3.41
N GLU A 229 11.03 -24.96 3.16
CA GLU A 229 11.64 -24.25 2.02
C GLU A 229 11.01 -24.69 0.68
N ASP A 230 10.86 -25.99 0.48
CA ASP A 230 10.29 -26.55 -0.77
C ASP A 230 8.79 -26.22 -0.90
N PHE A 231 8.06 -26.11 0.21
CA PHE A 231 6.68 -25.61 0.21
C PHE A 231 6.61 -24.17 -0.30
N TYR A 232 7.46 -23.27 0.23
CA TYR A 232 7.49 -21.88 -0.20
C TYR A 232 7.98 -21.72 -1.63
N LYS A 233 8.93 -22.52 -2.10
CA LYS A 233 9.32 -22.54 -3.52
C LYS A 233 8.16 -22.83 -4.46
N LYS A 234 7.28 -23.77 -4.08
CA LYS A 234 6.06 -24.05 -4.87
C LYS A 234 5.11 -22.85 -4.90
N ILE A 235 4.90 -22.19 -3.75
CA ILE A 235 4.12 -20.96 -3.70
C ILE A 235 4.70 -19.91 -4.65
N PHE A 236 6.00 -19.72 -4.64
CA PHE A 236 6.69 -18.75 -5.52
C PHE A 236 6.50 -19.01 -6.99
N ILE A 237 6.60 -20.27 -7.41
CA ILE A 237 6.35 -20.67 -8.80
C ILE A 237 4.91 -20.31 -9.20
N VAL A 238 3.94 -20.63 -8.34
CA VAL A 238 2.53 -20.32 -8.58
C VAL A 238 2.29 -18.81 -8.67
N LEU A 239 2.89 -18.02 -7.76
CA LEU A 239 2.74 -16.56 -7.75
C LEU A 239 3.34 -15.90 -9.00
N ASN A 240 4.54 -16.31 -9.42
CA ASN A 240 5.12 -15.78 -10.65
C ASN A 240 4.25 -16.10 -11.86
N SER A 241 3.73 -17.33 -11.96
CA SER A 241 2.77 -17.70 -13.01
C SER A 241 1.48 -16.88 -12.95
N TYR A 242 0.98 -16.59 -11.75
CA TYR A 242 -0.18 -15.73 -11.56
C TYR A 242 0.09 -14.30 -12.04
N ILE A 243 1.22 -13.71 -11.65
CA ILE A 243 1.64 -12.36 -12.07
C ILE A 243 1.78 -12.30 -13.59
N ASP A 244 2.48 -13.27 -14.20
CA ASP A 244 2.68 -13.34 -15.64
C ASP A 244 1.35 -13.40 -16.41
N LYS A 245 0.40 -14.19 -15.91
CA LYS A 245 -0.94 -14.27 -16.49
C LYS A 245 -1.68 -12.93 -16.39
N ARG A 246 -1.52 -12.20 -15.29
CA ARG A 246 -2.13 -10.87 -15.11
C ARG A 246 -1.53 -9.83 -16.04
N ILE A 247 -0.23 -9.88 -16.28
CA ILE A 247 0.47 -8.99 -17.22
C ILE A 247 0.22 -9.42 -18.67
N GLY A 248 0.31 -10.72 -18.98
CA GLY A 248 0.26 -11.27 -20.35
C GLY A 248 -1.05 -11.03 -21.10
N VAL A 249 -2.16 -10.81 -20.38
CA VAL A 249 -3.44 -10.40 -21.01
C VAL A 249 -3.36 -8.96 -21.57
N TYR A 250 -2.29 -8.19 -21.30
CA TYR A 250 -2.10 -6.84 -21.84
C TYR A 250 -1.53 -6.82 -23.26
N ASN A 251 -0.80 -7.86 -23.66
CA ASN A 251 -0.16 -7.92 -24.97
C ASN A 251 -1.11 -8.37 -26.10
N ALA A 252 -2.41 -8.42 -25.85
CA ALA A 252 -3.43 -8.92 -26.78
C ALA A 252 -4.40 -7.81 -27.29
N TRP A 253 -4.00 -6.52 -27.20
CA TRP A 253 -4.75 -5.39 -27.82
C TRP A 253 -3.83 -4.54 -28.65
#